data_f64e5d05bba90d12ef9935c9909b45ae
#
_entry.id   f64e5d05bba90d12ef9935c9909b45ae
#
_cell.length_a   1.000
_cell.length_b   1.000
_cell.length_c   1.000
_cell.angle_alpha   90.00
_cell.angle_beta   90.00
_cell.angle_gamma   90.00
#
_symmetry.space_group_name_H-M   'P 1'
#
loop_
_entity.id
_entity.type
_entity.pdbx_description
1 polymer ?
#
loop_
_entity_poly.entity_id
_entity_poly.type
_entity_poly.pdbx_seq_one_letter_code
_entity_poly.pdbx_strand_id
1 'polypeptide(L)'
;MKRTLLLSLTGLLAFGVRSQAQIPATVLTIEMENVVRYTENFSNPAKNGTSTIQETQSIAPVTFYPGTFLGDIVAVNGRKSKGAGVARMNWVGLSANPSGSQSISDVNRFEAVDILFEIQQADGTSIGAIVMTGLTGGEPPLGAPKTGGAGNFAVIGGTGAFLGARGQAATIVSGRRATSTLENPINRRTFAPGIWKIVVQLIPMRTPEIAVTANGPAITHASDNSLVTAAKPAHAGEILTLFASGLGPTRPGVDPGQAFTASPAQVVSSPIDVLVNGKAGDVLYAGGYPNTVDGYQVNFRLPDDTAPGTAAIRLNAAWIAGSDVRIPVQ
;
A
#
# COMPACT_ATOMS: atom_id res chain seq x y z
N MET A 1 14.60 -61.42 47.80
CA MET A 1 15.16 -60.36 47.04
C MET A 1 14.03 -59.78 46.12
N LYS A 2 13.42 -58.67 46.54
CA LYS A 2 12.38 -57.98 45.81
C LYS A 2 13.03 -56.83 45.05
N ARG A 3 13.01 -56.85 43.71
CA ARG A 3 13.46 -55.73 42.88
C ARG A 3 12.27 -54.78 42.61
N THR A 4 12.34 -53.57 43.13
CA THR A 4 11.42 -52.49 42.92
C THR A 4 11.78 -51.80 41.61
N LEU A 5 10.84 -51.77 40.63
CA LEU A 5 10.96 -51.08 39.36
C LEU A 5 10.52 -49.65 39.59
N LEU A 6 11.44 -48.68 39.47
CA LEU A 6 11.13 -47.24 39.43
C LEU A 6 10.74 -46.88 38.00
N LEU A 7 9.47 -46.55 37.76
CA LEU A 7 9.01 -45.88 36.52
C LEU A 7 9.26 -44.38 36.68
N SER A 8 10.22 -43.84 35.92
CA SER A 8 10.40 -42.41 35.78
C SER A 8 9.41 -41.90 34.68
N LEU A 9 8.42 -41.13 35.11
CA LEU A 9 7.46 -40.46 34.24
C LEU A 9 8.13 -39.14 33.79
N THR A 10 8.75 -39.14 32.60
CA THR A 10 9.25 -37.91 31.96
C THR A 10 8.07 -37.21 31.28
N GLY A 11 7.54 -36.20 31.93
CA GLY A 11 6.53 -35.31 31.34
C GLY A 11 7.12 -34.48 30.20
N LEU A 12 6.76 -34.81 29.00
CA LEU A 12 7.05 -33.98 27.80
C LEU A 12 6.17 -32.73 27.87
N LEU A 13 6.73 -31.61 28.33
CA LEU A 13 6.09 -30.30 28.16
C LEU A 13 6.17 -29.93 26.68
N ALA A 14 5.11 -30.25 25.96
CA ALA A 14 4.89 -29.72 24.60
C ALA A 14 4.63 -28.20 24.71
N PHE A 15 5.68 -27.41 24.54
CA PHE A 15 5.51 -25.99 24.23
C PHE A 15 4.81 -25.88 22.87
N GLY A 16 3.50 -25.70 22.88
CA GLY A 16 2.75 -25.31 21.71
C GLY A 16 3.22 -23.94 21.25
N VAL A 17 4.17 -23.90 20.32
CA VAL A 17 4.47 -22.70 19.56
C VAL A 17 3.18 -22.37 18.82
N ARG A 18 2.42 -21.41 19.33
CA ARG A 18 1.35 -20.79 18.53
C ARG A 18 2.06 -20.13 17.37
N SER A 19 2.01 -20.77 16.21
CA SER A 19 2.27 -20.11 14.94
C SER A 19 1.28 -18.94 14.88
N GLN A 20 1.74 -17.74 15.19
CA GLN A 20 0.98 -16.55 14.83
C GLN A 20 0.91 -16.60 13.32
N ALA A 21 -0.30 -16.79 12.79
CA ALA A 21 -0.53 -16.68 11.37
C ALA A 21 0.05 -15.32 10.95
N GLN A 22 1.05 -15.35 10.08
CA GLN A 22 1.68 -14.13 9.60
C GLN A 22 0.58 -13.35 8.91
N ILE A 23 0.27 -12.16 9.42
CA ILE A 23 -0.75 -11.30 8.81
C ILE A 23 -0.30 -11.07 7.36
N PRO A 24 -1.14 -11.38 6.35
CA PRO A 24 -0.71 -11.27 4.96
C PRO A 24 -0.31 -9.83 4.63
N ALA A 25 0.79 -9.67 3.90
CA ALA A 25 1.22 -8.36 3.43
C ALA A 25 0.12 -7.74 2.54
N THR A 26 -0.10 -6.44 2.70
CA THR A 26 -0.94 -5.69 1.77
C THR A 26 -0.15 -5.45 0.49
N VAL A 27 -0.70 -5.87 -0.64
CA VAL A 27 -0.08 -5.69 -1.95
C VAL A 27 -0.77 -4.55 -2.68
N LEU A 28 -0.01 -3.50 -3.01
CA LEU A 28 -0.47 -2.40 -3.83
C LEU A 28 0.20 -2.49 -5.20
N THR A 29 -0.60 -2.41 -6.25
CA THR A 29 -0.13 -2.20 -7.62
C THR A 29 -0.39 -0.75 -7.98
N ILE A 30 0.67 0.05 -8.12
CA ILE A 30 0.60 1.46 -8.48
C ILE A 30 0.89 1.56 -9.97
N GLU A 31 -0.04 2.17 -10.71
CA GLU A 31 0.05 2.38 -12.15
C GLU A 31 0.22 3.86 -12.44
N MET A 32 1.21 4.18 -13.27
CA MET A 32 1.55 5.56 -13.64
C MET A 32 1.63 5.70 -15.16
N GLU A 33 1.22 6.88 -15.61
CA GLU A 33 1.34 7.35 -16.99
C GLU A 33 2.16 8.63 -17.07
N ASN A 34 2.47 9.05 -18.28
CA ASN A 34 3.29 10.25 -18.55
C ASN A 34 4.63 10.21 -17.80
N VAL A 35 5.23 9.03 -17.72
CA VAL A 35 6.47 8.82 -16.98
C VAL A 35 7.65 9.27 -17.82
N VAL A 36 8.35 10.27 -17.33
CA VAL A 36 9.55 10.82 -17.96
C VAL A 36 10.71 10.78 -16.99
N ARG A 37 11.85 10.42 -17.51
CA ARG A 37 13.14 10.52 -16.83
C ARG A 37 13.89 11.72 -17.39
N TYR A 38 14.15 12.70 -16.55
CA TYR A 38 14.99 13.84 -16.85
C TYR A 38 16.41 13.53 -16.40
N THR A 39 17.36 13.62 -17.31
CA THR A 39 18.77 13.30 -17.01
C THR A 39 19.71 14.39 -17.48
N GLU A 40 20.80 14.55 -16.74
CA GLU A 40 21.97 15.28 -17.13
C GLU A 40 23.15 14.33 -17.31
N ASN A 41 23.88 14.49 -18.38
CA ASN A 41 25.06 13.67 -18.64
C ASN A 41 26.30 14.52 -18.37
N PHE A 42 26.87 14.40 -17.19
CA PHE A 42 28.08 15.13 -16.81
C PHE A 42 29.34 14.69 -17.59
N SER A 43 29.31 13.46 -18.13
CA SER A 43 30.42 12.96 -18.95
C SER A 43 30.43 13.55 -20.36
N ASN A 44 29.29 14.07 -20.81
CA ASN A 44 29.16 14.74 -22.11
C ASN A 44 28.11 15.85 -22.05
N PRO A 45 28.51 17.04 -21.54
CA PRO A 45 27.61 18.18 -21.39
C PRO A 45 26.91 18.64 -22.66
N ALA A 46 27.51 18.38 -23.84
CA ALA A 46 26.92 18.73 -25.13
C ALA A 46 25.59 17.98 -25.40
N LYS A 47 25.37 16.85 -24.75
CA LYS A 47 24.10 16.10 -24.86
C LYS A 47 22.97 16.70 -24.02
N ASN A 48 23.28 17.55 -23.04
CA ASN A 48 22.28 18.11 -22.15
C ASN A 48 21.36 19.13 -22.83
N GLY A 49 21.73 19.64 -23.99
CA GLY A 49 20.91 20.57 -24.78
C GLY A 49 19.93 19.91 -25.74
N THR A 50 19.86 18.60 -25.80
CA THR A 50 18.98 17.88 -26.71
C THR A 50 17.70 17.43 -26.00
N SER A 51 16.55 17.53 -26.67
CA SER A 51 15.25 17.13 -26.09
C SER A 51 15.12 15.62 -25.89
N THR A 52 16.01 14.83 -26.45
CA THR A 52 16.08 13.38 -26.27
C THR A 52 17.49 13.00 -25.92
N ILE A 53 17.74 12.68 -24.65
CA ILE A 53 18.93 11.94 -24.27
C ILE A 53 18.60 10.48 -24.52
N GLN A 54 19.21 9.91 -25.54
CA GLN A 54 19.25 8.46 -25.61
C GLN A 54 20.05 7.97 -24.41
N GLU A 55 19.55 6.98 -23.71
CA GLU A 55 20.26 6.27 -22.65
C GLU A 55 21.48 5.52 -23.21
N THR A 56 22.26 6.18 -24.04
CA THR A 56 23.41 5.59 -24.58
C THR A 56 24.58 5.95 -23.75
N GLN A 57 24.87 5.05 -23.03
CA GLN A 57 26.13 4.49 -23.16
C GLN A 57 27.14 5.08 -22.30
N SER A 58 27.49 4.24 -21.47
CA SER A 58 28.83 4.18 -20.93
C SER A 58 29.80 4.98 -21.77
N ILE A 59 30.21 6.08 -21.25
CA ILE A 59 31.51 6.56 -21.54
C ILE A 59 32.39 5.73 -20.62
N ALA A 60 33.07 4.77 -21.26
CA ALA A 60 33.95 3.90 -20.54
C ALA A 60 35.01 4.72 -19.74
N PRO A 61 35.39 4.27 -18.52
CA PRO A 61 34.95 3.04 -17.92
C PRO A 61 33.70 3.20 -17.00
N VAL A 62 33.38 4.40 -16.53
CA VAL A 62 32.33 4.65 -15.56
C VAL A 62 31.52 5.90 -15.94
N THR A 63 30.21 5.81 -15.87
CA THR A 63 29.31 6.94 -16.07
C THR A 63 28.51 7.21 -14.80
N PHE A 64 28.62 8.42 -14.28
CA PHE A 64 27.83 8.90 -13.16
C PHE A 64 26.95 10.04 -13.63
N TYR A 65 25.64 9.95 -13.42
CA TYR A 65 24.77 11.07 -13.65
C TYR A 65 23.49 11.00 -12.81
N PRO A 66 23.00 12.14 -12.31
CA PRO A 66 21.72 12.20 -11.64
C PRO A 66 20.59 12.17 -12.65
N GLY A 67 19.43 11.77 -12.18
CA GLY A 67 18.19 11.83 -12.92
C GLY A 67 17.00 12.00 -12.00
N THR A 68 15.94 12.56 -12.55
CA THR A 68 14.67 12.69 -11.84
C THR A 68 13.59 12.01 -12.68
N PHE A 69 12.86 11.14 -12.04
CA PHE A 69 11.63 10.56 -12.55
C PHE A 69 10.44 11.39 -12.13
N LEU A 70 9.51 11.56 -13.04
CA LEU A 70 8.22 12.18 -12.77
C LEU A 70 7.13 11.45 -13.54
N GLY A 71 6.03 11.10 -12.87
CA GLY A 71 4.88 10.45 -13.50
C GLY A 71 3.58 10.76 -12.77
N ASP A 72 2.46 10.58 -13.46
CA ASP A 72 1.12 10.75 -12.90
C ASP A 72 0.59 9.39 -12.47
N ILE A 73 0.19 9.23 -11.20
CA ILE A 73 -0.52 8.05 -10.73
C ILE A 73 -1.94 8.10 -11.32
N VAL A 74 -2.36 7.01 -11.95
CA VAL A 74 -3.68 6.90 -12.59
C VAL A 74 -4.55 5.83 -11.95
N ALA A 75 -3.94 4.79 -11.36
CA ALA A 75 -4.65 3.74 -10.63
C ALA A 75 -3.83 3.12 -9.52
N VAL A 76 -4.51 2.63 -8.48
CA VAL A 76 -3.97 1.76 -7.44
C VAL A 76 -4.88 0.55 -7.31
N ASN A 77 -4.32 -0.66 -7.45
CA ASN A 77 -5.07 -1.92 -7.48
C ASN A 77 -6.26 -1.89 -8.47
N GLY A 78 -6.05 -1.30 -9.65
CA GLY A 78 -7.08 -1.13 -10.68
C GLY A 78 -8.17 -0.10 -10.36
N ARG A 79 -8.19 0.48 -9.15
CA ARG A 79 -9.09 1.58 -8.78
C ARG A 79 -8.51 2.90 -9.29
N LYS A 80 -9.29 3.68 -10.03
CA LYS A 80 -8.90 5.01 -10.50
C LYS A 80 -8.43 5.88 -9.33
N SER A 81 -7.25 6.44 -9.45
CA SER A 81 -6.58 7.27 -8.45
C SER A 81 -5.93 8.46 -9.13
N LYS A 82 -5.47 9.40 -8.35
CA LYS A 82 -4.62 10.52 -8.78
C LYS A 82 -3.36 10.55 -7.91
N GLY A 83 -2.41 11.35 -8.31
CA GLY A 83 -1.21 11.58 -7.53
C GLY A 83 0.02 11.72 -8.39
N ALA A 84 1.16 11.75 -7.74
CA ALA A 84 2.45 11.88 -8.38
C ALA A 84 3.40 10.79 -7.91
N GLY A 85 4.16 10.22 -8.85
CA GLY A 85 5.35 9.45 -8.55
C GLY A 85 6.57 10.26 -8.91
N VAL A 86 7.44 10.48 -7.94
CA VAL A 86 8.70 11.18 -8.12
C VAL A 86 9.82 10.28 -7.65
N ALA A 87 10.85 10.13 -8.46
CA ALA A 87 12.06 9.44 -8.05
C ALA A 87 13.28 10.27 -8.37
N ARG A 88 14.17 10.36 -7.40
CA ARG A 88 15.51 10.89 -7.59
C ARG A 88 16.49 9.76 -7.67
N MET A 89 17.32 9.74 -8.68
CA MET A 89 18.26 8.66 -8.94
C MET A 89 19.67 9.16 -9.17
N ASN A 90 20.61 8.34 -8.75
CA ASN A 90 22.01 8.47 -9.13
C ASN A 90 22.38 7.23 -9.93
N TRP A 91 22.61 7.41 -11.20
CA TRP A 91 23.05 6.32 -12.06
C TRP A 91 24.54 6.07 -11.90
N VAL A 92 24.86 4.81 -11.76
CA VAL A 92 26.24 4.30 -11.83
C VAL A 92 26.28 3.24 -12.92
N GLY A 93 26.96 3.57 -14.03
CA GLY A 93 27.22 2.61 -15.11
C GLY A 93 28.69 2.18 -15.08
N LEU A 94 28.95 0.94 -14.71
CA LEU A 94 30.33 0.48 -14.52
C LEU A 94 30.86 -0.19 -15.78
N SER A 95 30.63 -1.42 -16.05
CA SER A 95 31.20 -2.12 -17.20
C SER A 95 30.13 -2.47 -18.25
N ALA A 96 30.47 -2.28 -19.55
CA ALA A 96 29.59 -2.70 -20.63
C ALA A 96 29.58 -4.23 -20.82
N ASN A 97 30.69 -4.87 -20.50
CA ASN A 97 30.91 -6.32 -20.65
C ASN A 97 31.60 -6.87 -19.40
N PRO A 98 30.86 -7.09 -18.32
CA PRO A 98 31.44 -7.63 -17.11
C PRO A 98 31.95 -9.06 -17.31
N SER A 99 33.09 -9.37 -16.74
CA SER A 99 33.53 -10.77 -16.62
C SER A 99 32.83 -11.43 -15.43
N GLY A 100 32.57 -12.74 -15.53
CA GLY A 100 31.88 -13.47 -14.45
C GLY A 100 32.66 -13.57 -13.13
N SER A 101 33.89 -13.07 -13.07
CA SER A 101 34.72 -13.03 -11.86
C SER A 101 34.72 -11.69 -11.15
N GLN A 102 34.05 -10.68 -11.69
CA GLN A 102 33.96 -9.37 -11.07
C GLN A 102 32.88 -9.34 -9.98
N SER A 103 33.03 -8.46 -9.02
CA SER A 103 31.97 -8.26 -8.02
C SER A 103 30.74 -7.61 -8.62
N ILE A 104 29.59 -7.74 -7.96
CA ILE A 104 28.33 -7.12 -8.41
C ILE A 104 28.48 -5.61 -8.60
N SER A 105 29.24 -4.95 -7.73
CA SER A 105 29.50 -3.51 -7.84
C SER A 105 30.28 -3.10 -9.08
N ASP A 106 31.04 -4.03 -9.67
CA ASP A 106 31.89 -3.76 -10.83
C ASP A 106 31.21 -4.13 -12.16
N VAL A 107 30.18 -4.98 -12.12
CA VAL A 107 29.61 -5.59 -13.32
C VAL A 107 28.26 -5.04 -13.73
N ASN A 108 27.54 -4.38 -12.84
CA ASN A 108 26.18 -3.95 -13.11
C ASN A 108 26.05 -2.45 -13.35
N ARG A 109 25.12 -2.14 -14.23
CA ARG A 109 24.52 -0.81 -14.28
C ARG A 109 23.39 -0.79 -13.29
N PHE A 110 23.46 0.08 -12.31
CA PHE A 110 22.39 0.28 -11.35
C PHE A 110 22.17 1.76 -11.07
N GLU A 111 20.96 2.05 -10.65
CA GLU A 111 20.60 3.37 -10.17
C GLU A 111 20.23 3.23 -8.69
N ALA A 112 20.90 3.98 -7.83
CA ALA A 112 20.43 4.20 -6.48
C ALA A 112 19.29 5.21 -6.54
N VAL A 113 18.13 4.86 -6.00
CA VAL A 113 16.89 5.61 -6.20
C VAL A 113 16.20 5.84 -4.88
N ASP A 114 15.74 7.08 -4.67
CA ASP A 114 14.75 7.45 -3.68
C ASP A 114 13.43 7.73 -4.40
N ILE A 115 12.35 7.09 -3.99
CA ILE A 115 11.05 7.16 -4.64
C ILE A 115 10.01 7.66 -3.66
N LEU A 116 9.17 8.59 -4.09
CA LEU A 116 8.00 9.08 -3.39
C LEU A 116 6.77 8.87 -4.27
N PHE A 117 5.75 8.21 -3.73
CA PHE A 117 4.41 8.18 -4.29
C PHE A 117 3.47 8.99 -3.40
N GLU A 118 2.95 10.09 -3.91
CA GLU A 118 1.83 10.79 -3.30
C GLU A 118 0.54 10.28 -3.92
N ILE A 119 -0.32 9.67 -3.11
CA ILE A 119 -1.52 8.96 -3.56
C ILE A 119 -2.76 9.74 -3.12
N GLN A 120 -3.68 9.94 -4.08
CA GLN A 120 -4.94 10.63 -3.90
C GLN A 120 -6.09 9.80 -4.45
N GLN A 121 -7.29 10.01 -3.94
CA GLN A 121 -8.50 9.49 -4.55
C GLN A 121 -8.73 10.11 -5.94
N ALA A 122 -9.67 9.57 -6.71
CA ALA A 122 -9.98 10.06 -8.05
C ALA A 122 -10.46 11.52 -8.08
N ASP A 123 -11.06 12.00 -7.00
CA ASP A 123 -11.49 13.40 -6.82
C ASP A 123 -10.35 14.35 -6.40
N GLY A 124 -9.17 13.82 -6.06
CA GLY A 124 -8.02 14.58 -5.59
C GLY A 124 -7.89 14.64 -4.08
N THR A 125 -8.75 13.97 -3.33
CA THR A 125 -8.60 13.87 -1.86
C THR A 125 -7.32 13.11 -1.52
N SER A 126 -6.43 13.70 -0.72
CA SER A 126 -5.17 13.08 -0.31
C SER A 126 -5.43 11.87 0.58
N ILE A 127 -4.76 10.75 0.26
CA ILE A 127 -4.77 9.52 1.05
C ILE A 127 -3.49 9.47 1.90
N GLY A 128 -2.36 9.78 1.30
CA GLY A 128 -1.05 9.75 1.93
C GLY A 128 0.08 9.47 0.94
N ALA A 129 1.29 9.32 1.45
CA ALA A 129 2.47 9.04 0.64
C ALA A 129 3.19 7.77 1.09
N ILE A 130 3.89 7.12 0.15
CA ILE A 130 4.80 6.00 0.40
C ILE A 130 6.19 6.42 -0.05
N VAL A 131 7.19 6.19 0.81
CA VAL A 131 8.60 6.51 0.56
C VAL A 131 9.40 5.23 0.47
N MET A 132 10.22 5.11 -0.57
CA MET A 132 11.04 3.94 -0.83
C MET A 132 12.45 4.34 -1.23
N THR A 133 13.40 3.44 -1.02
CA THR A 133 14.78 3.56 -1.50
C THR A 133 15.29 2.20 -1.97
N GLY A 134 16.26 2.19 -2.87
CA GLY A 134 16.86 0.93 -3.34
C GLY A 134 17.59 1.06 -4.67
N LEU A 135 17.72 -0.08 -5.34
CA LEU A 135 18.45 -0.22 -6.60
C LEU A 135 17.51 -0.65 -7.73
N THR A 136 17.61 0.00 -8.89
CA THR A 136 16.77 -0.32 -10.06
C THR A 136 17.26 -1.51 -10.87
N GLY A 137 18.55 -1.80 -10.87
CA GLY A 137 19.14 -2.87 -11.68
C GLY A 137 19.25 -4.23 -10.99
N GLY A 138 18.80 -4.32 -9.73
CA GLY A 138 18.88 -5.55 -8.94
C GLY A 138 17.76 -6.54 -9.21
N GLU A 139 17.97 -7.80 -8.79
CA GLU A 139 16.91 -8.79 -8.74
C GLU A 139 15.79 -8.33 -7.80
N PRO A 140 14.52 -8.60 -8.13
CA PRO A 140 13.41 -8.32 -7.23
C PRO A 140 13.62 -9.01 -5.88
N PRO A 141 13.16 -8.39 -4.77
CA PRO A 141 13.26 -9.03 -3.47
C PRO A 141 12.53 -10.37 -3.44
N LEU A 142 12.96 -11.28 -2.59
CA LEU A 142 12.33 -12.58 -2.41
C LEU A 142 10.85 -12.40 -2.03
N GLY A 143 9.98 -13.14 -2.73
CA GLY A 143 8.52 -13.03 -2.55
C GLY A 143 7.86 -11.89 -3.34
N ALA A 144 8.61 -11.01 -4.00
CA ALA A 144 8.05 -10.08 -4.96
C ALA A 144 7.62 -10.83 -6.24
N PRO A 145 6.57 -10.36 -6.94
CA PRO A 145 6.17 -10.97 -8.21
C PRO A 145 7.32 -10.94 -9.20
N LYS A 146 7.75 -12.11 -9.67
CA LYS A 146 8.77 -12.24 -10.74
C LYS A 146 8.13 -11.95 -12.10
N THR A 147 7.70 -10.76 -12.33
CA THR A 147 7.09 -10.36 -13.59
C THR A 147 8.02 -9.42 -14.33
N GLY A 148 9.08 -9.95 -14.93
CA GLY A 148 9.88 -9.24 -15.94
C GLY A 148 10.46 -7.88 -15.55
N GLY A 149 10.28 -7.45 -14.33
CA GLY A 149 10.72 -6.17 -13.80
C GLY A 149 12.03 -6.30 -13.04
N ALA A 150 12.72 -5.20 -12.95
CA ALA A 150 13.93 -5.06 -12.18
C ALA A 150 13.67 -4.13 -11.00
N GLY A 151 14.47 -4.25 -9.97
CA GLY A 151 14.47 -3.33 -8.85
C GLY A 151 14.26 -4.01 -7.51
N ASN A 152 15.06 -3.61 -6.58
CA ASN A 152 15.02 -4.05 -5.19
C ASN A 152 14.86 -2.82 -4.31
N PHE A 153 13.62 -2.53 -3.94
CA PHE A 153 13.28 -1.33 -3.18
C PHE A 153 12.76 -1.70 -1.80
N ALA A 154 13.29 -1.03 -0.79
CA ALA A 154 12.76 -1.08 0.57
C ALA A 154 11.74 0.05 0.77
N VAL A 155 10.57 -0.24 1.28
CA VAL A 155 9.65 0.78 1.80
C VAL A 155 10.15 1.20 3.16
N ILE A 156 10.53 2.48 3.30
CA ILE A 156 11.17 3.03 4.49
C ILE A 156 10.25 3.93 5.31
N GLY A 157 9.08 4.27 4.79
CA GLY A 157 8.10 5.10 5.48
C GLY A 157 6.90 5.45 4.64
N GLY A 158 6.01 6.22 5.25
CA GLY A 158 4.83 6.78 4.60
C GLY A 158 4.17 7.83 5.47
N THR A 159 3.19 8.51 4.91
CA THR A 159 2.38 9.53 5.59
C THR A 159 0.89 9.24 5.41
N GLY A 160 0.04 9.89 6.17
CA GLY A 160 -1.40 9.72 6.08
C GLY A 160 -1.81 8.28 6.39
N ALA A 161 -2.56 7.66 5.49
CA ALA A 161 -2.98 6.26 5.62
C ALA A 161 -1.82 5.26 5.63
N PHE A 162 -0.63 5.67 5.18
CA PHE A 162 0.57 4.84 5.12
C PHE A 162 1.59 5.18 6.22
N LEU A 163 1.19 5.89 7.27
CA LEU A 163 2.07 6.24 8.37
C LEU A 163 2.68 4.98 8.99
N GLY A 164 4.01 4.93 9.07
CA GLY A 164 4.74 3.76 9.57
C GLY A 164 4.92 2.63 8.56
N ALA A 165 4.60 2.86 7.28
CA ALA A 165 4.75 1.86 6.22
C ALA A 165 6.17 1.30 6.18
N ARG A 166 6.26 -0.03 6.04
CA ARG A 166 7.48 -0.80 5.80
C ARG A 166 7.17 -1.92 4.83
N GLY A 167 8.19 -2.38 4.11
CA GLY A 167 7.99 -3.47 3.17
C GLY A 167 9.03 -3.45 2.06
N GLN A 168 8.62 -3.95 0.91
CA GLN A 168 9.47 -4.04 -0.26
C GLN A 168 8.67 -3.78 -1.54
N ALA A 169 9.37 -3.42 -2.61
CA ALA A 169 8.71 -3.17 -3.88
C ALA A 169 9.59 -3.59 -5.06
N ALA A 170 8.94 -3.86 -6.20
CA ALA A 170 9.59 -4.15 -7.46
C ALA A 170 8.79 -3.56 -8.63
N THR A 171 9.49 -3.13 -9.66
CA THR A 171 8.91 -2.69 -10.93
C THR A 171 8.40 -3.90 -11.71
N ILE A 172 7.17 -3.84 -12.23
CA ILE A 172 6.61 -4.86 -13.12
C ILE A 172 6.77 -4.45 -14.58
N VAL A 173 6.44 -3.19 -14.87
CA VAL A 173 6.49 -2.61 -16.22
C VAL A 173 7.18 -1.26 -16.15
N SER A 174 8.11 -1.01 -17.07
CA SER A 174 8.74 0.29 -17.24
C SER A 174 8.88 0.60 -18.72
N GLY A 175 8.11 1.55 -19.21
CA GLY A 175 8.17 2.07 -20.57
C GLY A 175 8.32 3.59 -20.52
N ARG A 176 9.41 4.07 -19.93
CA ARG A 176 9.67 5.48 -19.69
C ARG A 176 10.33 6.14 -20.88
N ARG A 177 10.02 7.40 -21.10
CA ARG A 177 10.78 8.28 -21.99
C ARG A 177 11.91 8.95 -21.21
N ALA A 178 13.11 8.97 -21.78
CA ALA A 178 14.22 9.75 -21.26
C ALA A 178 14.36 11.08 -22.03
N THR A 179 14.68 12.15 -21.33
CA THR A 179 14.89 13.47 -21.92
C THR A 179 15.89 14.31 -21.12
N SER A 180 16.31 15.43 -21.68
CA SER A 180 17.15 16.41 -21.00
C SER A 180 16.36 17.17 -19.92
N THR A 181 17.07 17.56 -18.85
CA THR A 181 16.57 18.49 -17.82
C THR A 181 16.19 19.87 -18.38
N LEU A 182 16.61 20.20 -19.59
CA LEU A 182 16.20 21.44 -20.29
C LEU A 182 14.81 21.34 -20.93
N GLU A 183 14.23 20.16 -21.08
CA GLU A 183 12.87 20.03 -21.57
C GLU A 183 11.87 20.58 -20.54
N ASN A 184 10.96 21.42 -20.99
CA ASN A 184 9.88 21.90 -20.14
C ASN A 184 9.01 20.71 -19.68
N PRO A 185 8.81 20.49 -18.38
CA PRO A 185 8.03 19.38 -17.85
C PRO A 185 6.58 19.30 -18.35
N ILE A 186 6.01 20.40 -18.86
CA ILE A 186 4.67 20.42 -19.47
C ILE A 186 4.59 19.51 -20.70
N ASN A 187 5.71 19.34 -21.41
CA ASN A 187 5.79 18.52 -22.61
C ASN A 187 5.75 17.01 -22.31
N ARG A 188 5.85 16.65 -21.05
CA ARG A 188 5.77 15.28 -20.56
C ARG A 188 4.54 14.51 -21.09
N ARG A 189 3.42 15.22 -21.24
CA ARG A 189 2.15 14.64 -21.72
C ARG A 189 1.99 14.72 -23.24
N THR A 190 2.79 15.52 -23.91
CA THR A 190 2.68 15.78 -25.35
C THR A 190 3.45 14.75 -26.18
N PHE A 191 4.62 14.35 -25.69
CA PHE A 191 5.45 13.35 -26.35
C PHE A 191 5.15 11.97 -25.78
N ALA A 192 5.25 10.92 -26.61
CA ALA A 192 4.89 9.54 -26.30
C ALA A 192 4.85 9.20 -24.77
N PRO A 193 3.67 8.89 -24.22
CA PRO A 193 3.51 8.73 -22.79
C PRO A 193 4.34 7.53 -22.30
N GLY A 194 5.20 7.77 -21.32
CA GLY A 194 5.84 6.69 -20.57
C GLY A 194 4.85 6.06 -19.60
N ILE A 195 5.03 4.79 -19.32
CA ILE A 195 4.26 4.06 -18.30
C ILE A 195 5.19 3.46 -17.27
N TRP A 196 4.73 3.38 -16.03
CA TRP A 196 5.41 2.63 -14.98
C TRP A 196 4.40 1.93 -14.09
N LYS A 197 4.64 0.65 -13.85
CA LYS A 197 3.81 -0.15 -12.95
C LYS A 197 4.72 -0.80 -11.91
N ILE A 198 4.42 -0.57 -10.65
CA ILE A 198 5.19 -1.07 -9.53
C ILE A 198 4.29 -1.83 -8.56
N VAL A 199 4.79 -2.94 -8.03
CA VAL A 199 4.15 -3.67 -6.95
C VAL A 199 4.86 -3.34 -5.64
N VAL A 200 4.09 -2.90 -4.67
CA VAL A 200 4.54 -2.58 -3.31
C VAL A 200 3.89 -3.57 -2.35
N GLN A 201 4.72 -4.32 -1.63
CA GLN A 201 4.30 -5.24 -0.59
C GLN A 201 4.54 -4.58 0.77
N LEU A 202 3.46 -4.18 1.43
CA LEU A 202 3.52 -3.57 2.74
C LEU A 202 3.42 -4.66 3.82
N ILE A 203 4.35 -4.64 4.77
CA ILE A 203 4.18 -5.36 6.03
C ILE A 203 3.00 -4.71 6.74
N PRO A 204 2.08 -5.48 7.34
CA PRO A 204 0.91 -4.89 7.98
C PRO A 204 1.32 -3.85 8.99
N MET A 205 0.89 -2.65 8.72
CA MET A 205 0.82 -1.57 9.69
C MET A 205 -0.41 -1.81 10.56
N ARG A 206 -0.85 -0.78 11.28
CA ARG A 206 -2.14 -0.84 11.95
C ARG A 206 -3.24 -1.14 10.92
N THR A 207 -3.86 -2.31 11.05
CA THR A 207 -4.95 -2.72 10.16
C THR A 207 -6.25 -2.08 10.63
N PRO A 208 -7.21 -1.82 9.74
CA PRO A 208 -8.58 -1.50 10.14
C PRO A 208 -9.13 -2.62 11.02
N GLU A 209 -9.70 -2.28 12.15
CA GLU A 209 -10.23 -3.26 13.09
C GLU A 209 -11.65 -2.87 13.54
N ILE A 210 -12.60 -3.76 13.28
CA ILE A 210 -13.97 -3.59 13.81
C ILE A 210 -13.93 -3.88 15.30
N ALA A 211 -14.41 -2.95 16.11
CA ALA A 211 -14.44 -3.11 17.55
C ALA A 211 -15.32 -4.31 17.95
N VAL A 212 -14.89 -5.05 18.98
CA VAL A 212 -15.61 -6.19 19.50
C VAL A 212 -16.00 -5.93 20.95
N THR A 213 -17.28 -6.13 21.26
CA THR A 213 -17.84 -6.02 22.60
C THR A 213 -18.00 -7.40 23.24
N ALA A 214 -18.36 -7.46 24.52
CA ALA A 214 -18.68 -8.72 25.19
C ALA A 214 -19.85 -9.48 24.52
N ASN A 215 -20.72 -8.76 23.78
CA ASN A 215 -21.90 -9.32 23.12
C ASN A 215 -21.74 -9.52 21.60
N GLY A 216 -20.52 -9.34 21.08
CA GLY A 216 -20.20 -9.51 19.66
C GLY A 216 -19.57 -8.27 19.03
N PRO A 217 -19.39 -8.29 17.69
CA PRO A 217 -18.86 -7.14 16.96
C PRO A 217 -19.71 -5.87 17.21
N ALA A 218 -19.05 -4.72 17.31
CA ALA A 218 -19.74 -3.43 17.47
C ALA A 218 -20.36 -3.00 16.12
N ILE A 219 -21.35 -3.77 15.69
CA ILE A 219 -22.16 -3.51 14.50
C ILE A 219 -23.63 -3.39 14.97
N THR A 220 -24.26 -2.27 14.65
CA THR A 220 -25.61 -1.94 15.10
C THR A 220 -26.56 -1.71 13.93
N HIS A 221 -27.83 -1.91 14.15
CA HIS A 221 -28.90 -1.48 13.25
C HIS A 221 -28.92 0.06 13.21
N ALA A 222 -28.82 0.67 12.02
CA ALA A 222 -28.83 2.13 11.91
C ALA A 222 -30.18 2.76 12.33
N SER A 223 -31.26 1.97 12.32
CA SER A 223 -32.59 2.41 12.64
C SER A 223 -32.83 2.74 14.12
N ASP A 224 -32.17 1.99 15.03
CA ASP A 224 -32.38 2.10 16.46
C ASP A 224 -31.14 1.95 17.34
N ASN A 225 -29.96 1.85 16.69
CA ASN A 225 -28.64 1.68 17.33
C ASN A 225 -28.51 0.42 18.20
N SER A 226 -29.41 -0.56 18.10
CA SER A 226 -29.28 -1.82 18.81
C SER A 226 -28.22 -2.69 18.16
N LEU A 227 -27.48 -3.46 18.97
CA LEU A 227 -26.45 -4.36 18.51
C LEU A 227 -27.05 -5.50 17.66
N VAL A 228 -26.39 -5.84 16.54
CA VAL A 228 -26.73 -7.02 15.75
C VAL A 228 -26.32 -8.26 16.53
N THR A 229 -27.31 -9.11 16.89
CA THR A 229 -27.15 -10.30 17.70
C THR A 229 -27.98 -11.45 17.17
N ALA A 230 -27.78 -12.65 17.69
CA ALA A 230 -28.64 -13.80 17.33
C ALA A 230 -30.12 -13.59 17.65
N ALA A 231 -30.43 -12.79 18.69
CA ALA A 231 -31.81 -12.44 19.06
C ALA A 231 -32.40 -11.34 18.18
N LYS A 232 -31.54 -10.55 17.54
CA LYS A 232 -31.89 -9.47 16.61
C LYS A 232 -30.87 -9.48 15.45
N PRO A 233 -31.05 -10.38 14.47
CA PRO A 233 -30.16 -10.48 13.33
C PRO A 233 -30.41 -9.35 12.34
N ALA A 234 -29.40 -9.07 11.52
CA ALA A 234 -29.52 -8.11 10.42
C ALA A 234 -30.33 -8.70 9.26
N HIS A 235 -30.86 -7.83 8.40
CA HIS A 235 -31.58 -8.22 7.18
C HIS A 235 -30.79 -7.85 5.92
N ALA A 236 -30.95 -8.63 4.85
CA ALA A 236 -30.43 -8.25 3.53
C ALA A 236 -30.96 -6.86 3.14
N GLY A 237 -30.11 -6.01 2.55
CA GLY A 237 -30.45 -4.63 2.18
C GLY A 237 -30.51 -3.64 3.34
N GLU A 238 -30.33 -4.10 4.57
CA GLU A 238 -30.37 -3.22 5.76
C GLU A 238 -29.16 -2.29 5.84
N ILE A 239 -29.36 -1.10 6.37
CA ILE A 239 -28.27 -0.17 6.72
C ILE A 239 -27.80 -0.48 8.14
N LEU A 240 -26.53 -0.78 8.26
CA LEU A 240 -25.84 -1.03 9.52
C LEU A 240 -24.80 0.04 9.80
N THR A 241 -24.51 0.25 11.09
CA THR A 241 -23.41 1.09 11.56
C THR A 241 -22.37 0.21 12.25
N LEU A 242 -21.12 0.25 11.80
CA LEU A 242 -20.01 -0.39 12.49
C LEU A 242 -19.08 0.63 13.13
N PHE A 243 -18.48 0.25 14.26
CA PHE A 243 -17.47 1.02 14.94
C PHE A 243 -16.12 0.34 14.82
N ALA A 244 -15.08 1.13 14.52
CA ALA A 244 -13.76 0.60 14.17
C ALA A 244 -12.63 1.52 14.63
N SER A 245 -11.40 1.03 14.47
CA SER A 245 -10.16 1.81 14.60
C SER A 245 -9.27 1.62 13.37
N GLY A 246 -8.25 2.50 13.21
CA GLY A 246 -7.22 2.33 12.19
C GLY A 246 -7.66 2.68 10.76
N LEU A 247 -8.64 3.59 10.56
CA LEU A 247 -9.08 3.99 9.22
C LEU A 247 -8.23 5.12 8.60
N GLY A 248 -7.28 5.65 9.36
CA GLY A 248 -6.36 6.69 8.88
C GLY A 248 -6.90 8.12 9.03
N PRO A 249 -6.31 9.10 8.30
CA PRO A 249 -6.62 10.51 8.48
C PRO A 249 -8.03 10.87 8.02
N THR A 250 -8.55 11.95 8.62
CA THR A 250 -9.86 12.52 8.28
C THR A 250 -9.70 13.92 7.67
N ARG A 251 -10.77 14.42 7.10
CA ARG A 251 -10.91 15.81 6.65
C ARG A 251 -12.22 16.40 7.21
N PRO A 252 -12.21 17.49 7.98
CA PRO A 252 -11.00 18.11 8.56
C PRO A 252 -10.19 17.10 9.39
N GLY A 253 -8.88 17.32 9.49
CA GLY A 253 -8.00 16.49 10.30
C GLY A 253 -8.06 16.86 11.77
N VAL A 254 -7.57 15.96 12.61
CA VAL A 254 -7.22 16.20 14.02
C VAL A 254 -5.75 15.88 14.24
N ASP A 255 -5.12 16.53 15.20
CA ASP A 255 -3.77 16.21 15.57
C ASP A 255 -3.65 14.80 16.16
N PRO A 256 -2.52 14.11 16.00
CA PRO A 256 -2.31 12.78 16.56
C PRO A 256 -2.59 12.76 18.08
N GLY A 257 -3.42 11.80 18.50
CA GLY A 257 -3.81 11.63 19.91
C GLY A 257 -4.95 12.54 20.39
N GLN A 258 -5.50 13.39 19.53
CA GLN A 258 -6.68 14.18 19.85
C GLN A 258 -7.97 13.43 19.49
N ALA A 259 -9.03 13.72 20.24
CA ALA A 259 -10.33 13.15 19.98
C ALA A 259 -11.02 13.85 18.81
N PHE A 260 -11.80 13.11 18.05
CA PHE A 260 -12.64 13.66 16.99
C PHE A 260 -13.73 14.59 17.57
N THR A 261 -14.06 15.63 16.83
CA THR A 261 -15.11 16.58 17.19
C THR A 261 -16.45 16.20 16.58
N ALA A 262 -17.56 16.60 17.21
CA ALA A 262 -18.88 16.37 16.64
C ALA A 262 -19.19 17.30 15.46
N SER A 263 -18.57 18.48 15.42
CA SER A 263 -18.77 19.48 14.37
C SER A 263 -17.46 20.27 14.15
N PRO A 264 -17.01 20.43 12.90
CA PRO A 264 -17.55 19.77 11.70
C PRO A 264 -17.31 18.25 11.72
N ALA A 265 -18.16 17.51 11.00
CA ALA A 265 -17.95 16.06 10.81
C ALA A 265 -16.61 15.78 10.11
N GLN A 266 -15.85 14.84 10.64
CA GLN A 266 -14.50 14.50 10.20
C GLN A 266 -14.53 13.22 9.36
N VAL A 267 -14.66 13.39 8.05
CA VAL A 267 -14.81 12.28 7.09
C VAL A 267 -13.46 11.64 6.82
N VAL A 268 -13.41 10.31 6.78
CA VAL A 268 -12.18 9.54 6.46
C VAL A 268 -11.71 9.86 5.05
N SER A 269 -10.42 10.17 4.91
CA SER A 269 -9.80 10.51 3.61
C SER A 269 -9.45 9.28 2.78
N SER A 270 -9.33 8.11 3.39
CA SER A 270 -9.00 6.86 2.71
C SER A 270 -10.22 6.26 2.02
N PRO A 271 -10.05 5.55 0.88
CA PRO A 271 -11.12 4.71 0.37
C PRO A 271 -11.45 3.61 1.38
N ILE A 272 -12.75 3.46 1.66
CA ILE A 272 -13.28 2.46 2.60
C ILE A 272 -14.11 1.45 1.82
N ASP A 273 -13.86 0.17 2.07
CA ASP A 273 -14.69 -0.92 1.56
C ASP A 273 -15.18 -1.78 2.74
N VAL A 274 -16.44 -2.13 2.73
CA VAL A 274 -17.00 -3.14 3.64
C VAL A 274 -17.37 -4.36 2.80
N LEU A 275 -16.73 -5.50 3.07
CA LEU A 275 -17.03 -6.74 2.38
C LEU A 275 -17.95 -7.61 3.24
N VAL A 276 -19.02 -8.12 2.63
CA VAL A 276 -19.99 -9.04 3.23
C VAL A 276 -19.86 -10.38 2.49
N ASN A 277 -19.34 -11.41 3.14
CA ASN A 277 -19.01 -12.70 2.51
C ASN A 277 -18.14 -12.53 1.24
N GLY A 278 -17.22 -11.53 1.24
CA GLY A 278 -16.36 -11.22 0.10
C GLY A 278 -16.99 -10.31 -0.97
N LYS A 279 -18.29 -10.00 -0.90
CA LYS A 279 -18.98 -9.07 -1.80
C LYS A 279 -19.00 -7.66 -1.19
N ALA A 280 -18.81 -6.64 -2.01
CA ALA A 280 -18.83 -5.25 -1.56
C ALA A 280 -20.25 -4.85 -1.10
N GLY A 281 -20.36 -4.34 0.13
CA GLY A 281 -21.48 -3.57 0.62
C GLY A 281 -21.38 -2.10 0.17
N ASP A 282 -22.47 -1.41 0.18
CA ASP A 282 -22.53 0.01 -0.18
C ASP A 282 -22.17 0.88 1.04
N VAL A 283 -21.00 1.53 1.01
CA VAL A 283 -20.54 2.42 2.10
C VAL A 283 -21.15 3.79 1.91
N LEU A 284 -22.01 4.17 2.84
CA LEU A 284 -22.78 5.42 2.83
C LEU A 284 -22.03 6.57 3.54
N TYR A 285 -21.25 6.24 4.57
CA TYR A 285 -20.50 7.21 5.37
C TYR A 285 -19.34 6.51 6.09
N ALA A 286 -18.21 7.19 6.20
CA ALA A 286 -17.11 6.81 7.08
C ALA A 286 -16.46 8.06 7.68
N GLY A 287 -16.39 8.15 9.00
CA GLY A 287 -15.85 9.32 9.68
C GLY A 287 -15.40 9.04 11.11
N GLY A 288 -14.69 10.00 11.68
CA GLY A 288 -14.32 9.99 13.10
C GLY A 288 -15.56 9.99 13.99
N TYR A 289 -15.59 9.09 14.98
CA TYR A 289 -16.66 9.05 15.96
C TYR A 289 -16.39 10.11 17.05
N PRO A 290 -17.32 11.04 17.32
CA PRO A 290 -17.07 12.15 18.23
C PRO A 290 -16.61 11.71 19.62
N ASN A 291 -15.70 12.48 20.21
CA ASN A 291 -15.11 12.26 21.54
C ASN A 291 -14.26 10.98 21.66
N THR A 292 -13.91 10.35 20.55
CA THR A 292 -12.97 9.21 20.55
C THR A 292 -11.65 9.57 19.89
N VAL A 293 -10.56 8.97 20.37
CA VAL A 293 -9.26 9.00 19.73
C VAL A 293 -9.15 7.75 18.86
N ASP A 294 -8.94 7.92 17.55
CA ASP A 294 -8.84 6.82 16.59
C ASP A 294 -10.06 5.87 16.57
N GLY A 295 -11.20 6.34 17.02
CA GLY A 295 -12.48 5.63 16.91
C GLY A 295 -13.28 6.16 15.72
N TYR A 296 -13.79 5.26 14.89
CA TYR A 296 -14.49 5.61 13.66
C TYR A 296 -15.87 4.95 13.60
N GLN A 297 -16.76 5.60 12.87
CA GLN A 297 -18.07 5.09 12.50
C GLN A 297 -18.12 4.90 10.99
N VAL A 298 -18.63 3.74 10.54
CA VAL A 298 -18.91 3.48 9.12
C VAL A 298 -20.36 3.00 8.99
N ASN A 299 -21.12 3.72 8.16
CA ASN A 299 -22.48 3.31 7.81
C ASN A 299 -22.43 2.62 6.44
N PHE A 300 -22.99 1.44 6.35
CA PHE A 300 -22.99 0.66 5.12
C PHE A 300 -24.29 -0.11 4.95
N ARG A 301 -24.65 -0.43 3.71
CA ARG A 301 -25.79 -1.27 3.37
C ARG A 301 -25.33 -2.69 3.09
N LEU A 302 -25.97 -3.66 3.72
CA LEU A 302 -25.82 -5.07 3.35
C LEU A 302 -26.29 -5.28 1.90
N PRO A 303 -25.61 -6.10 1.08
CA PRO A 303 -26.11 -6.49 -0.22
C PRO A 303 -27.51 -7.13 -0.12
N ASP A 304 -28.40 -6.80 -1.06
CA ASP A 304 -29.79 -7.31 -1.07
C ASP A 304 -29.88 -8.85 -1.22
N ASP A 305 -28.83 -9.46 -1.75
CA ASP A 305 -28.70 -10.91 -1.92
C ASP A 305 -27.88 -11.60 -0.82
N THR A 306 -27.70 -10.94 0.33
CA THR A 306 -27.03 -11.56 1.47
C THR A 306 -27.86 -12.73 1.99
N ALA A 307 -27.30 -13.95 1.93
CA ALA A 307 -27.99 -15.13 2.39
C ALA A 307 -28.20 -15.13 3.90
N PRO A 308 -29.36 -15.66 4.38
CA PRO A 308 -29.58 -15.89 5.81
C PRO A 308 -28.53 -16.81 6.44
N GLY A 309 -28.22 -16.60 7.72
CA GLY A 309 -27.24 -17.38 8.47
C GLY A 309 -26.17 -16.50 9.09
N THR A 310 -24.90 -16.85 8.96
CA THR A 310 -23.78 -16.09 9.48
C THR A 310 -23.03 -15.41 8.32
N ALA A 311 -22.99 -14.08 8.34
CA ALA A 311 -22.21 -13.31 7.38
C ALA A 311 -20.84 -12.89 7.96
N ALA A 312 -19.78 -13.04 7.17
CA ALA A 312 -18.48 -12.50 7.47
C ALA A 312 -18.40 -11.05 6.98
N ILE A 313 -18.07 -10.13 7.88
CA ILE A 313 -17.90 -8.71 7.60
C ILE A 313 -16.41 -8.37 7.71
N ARG A 314 -15.85 -7.77 6.65
CA ARG A 314 -14.49 -7.26 6.63
C ARG A 314 -14.49 -5.78 6.27
N LEU A 315 -13.77 -5.00 7.06
CA LEU A 315 -13.54 -3.59 6.81
C LEU A 315 -12.14 -3.42 6.20
N ASN A 316 -12.06 -2.72 5.06
CA ASN A 316 -10.80 -2.33 4.46
C ASN A 316 -10.70 -0.79 4.44
N ALA A 317 -9.50 -0.26 4.66
CA ALA A 317 -9.19 1.16 4.52
C ALA A 317 -7.87 1.34 3.76
N ALA A 318 -7.84 2.23 2.78
CA ALA A 318 -6.65 2.46 1.93
C ALA A 318 -6.05 1.15 1.37
N TRP A 319 -6.90 0.21 0.93
CA TRP A 319 -6.56 -1.14 0.43
C TRP A 319 -5.95 -2.08 1.48
N ILE A 320 -5.84 -1.64 2.73
CA ILE A 320 -5.37 -2.48 3.84
C ILE A 320 -6.57 -3.25 4.37
N ALA A 321 -6.47 -4.58 4.36
CA ALA A 321 -7.55 -5.44 4.83
C ALA A 321 -7.54 -5.57 6.35
N GLY A 322 -8.70 -5.40 6.96
CA GLY A 322 -8.95 -5.77 8.36
C GLY A 322 -9.27 -7.25 8.55
N SER A 323 -9.45 -7.64 9.78
CA SER A 323 -9.90 -8.99 10.15
C SER A 323 -11.41 -9.17 9.90
N ASP A 324 -11.81 -10.41 9.61
CA ASP A 324 -13.23 -10.75 9.53
C ASP A 324 -13.85 -10.79 10.93
N VAL A 325 -15.03 -10.20 11.05
CA VAL A 325 -15.96 -10.46 12.15
C VAL A 325 -17.22 -11.16 11.61
N ARG A 326 -18.02 -11.74 12.47
CA ARG A 326 -19.20 -12.49 12.05
C ARG A 326 -20.45 -11.90 12.70
N ILE A 327 -21.52 -11.73 11.90
CA ILE A 327 -22.83 -11.31 12.36
C ILE A 327 -23.92 -12.27 11.89
N PRO A 328 -25.03 -12.45 12.64
CA PRO A 328 -26.19 -13.17 12.18
C PRO A 328 -27.02 -12.33 11.19
N VAL A 329 -27.54 -12.98 10.14
CA VAL A 329 -28.41 -12.39 9.11
C VAL A 329 -29.63 -13.27 8.93
N GLN A 330 -30.81 -12.69 8.74
CA GLN A 330 -32.08 -13.38 8.44
C GLN A 330 -32.79 -12.82 7.22
#